data_910a51f4468379198d356df6942b8888
#
_entry.id   910a51f4468379198d356df6942b8888
#
_cell.length_a   1.000
_cell.length_b   1.000
_cell.length_c   1.000
_cell.angle_alpha   90.00
_cell.angle_beta   90.00
_cell.angle_gamma   90.00
#
_symmetry.space_group_name_H-M   'P 1'
#
loop_
_entity.id
_entity.type
_entity.pdbx_description
1 polymer ?
#
loop_
_entity_poly.entity_id
_entity_poly.type
_entity_poly.pdbx_seq_one_letter_code
_entity_poly.pdbx_strand_id
1 'polypeptide(L)'
;MRREYPEAPIAGVGAVIVAEAPDGLQKVLLIRRGQEPLKGEWSLPGGAVEVGETLEEAIKREVLEETGLVVEPLEVVEAFDRISRDESGRVRYHYVLVDFLCRVSGGAELSRRVACATDALEGRWAGPKELDGLSPFTVKVIEKAWRMAANVI
;
A
#
# COMPACT_ATOMS: atom_id res chain seq x y z
N MET A 1 12.78 6.66 -16.26
CA MET A 1 11.52 6.67 -17.05
C MET A 1 10.59 7.72 -16.51
N ARG A 2 9.95 8.46 -17.38
CA ARG A 2 8.97 9.48 -16.98
C ARG A 2 7.71 8.79 -16.45
N ARG A 3 7.19 9.30 -15.34
CA ARG A 3 5.92 8.82 -14.81
C ARG A 3 4.74 9.47 -15.53
N GLU A 4 4.87 10.75 -15.83
CA GLU A 4 3.84 11.51 -16.54
C GLU A 4 4.07 11.38 -18.05
N TYR A 5 3.01 11.08 -18.78
CA TYR A 5 3.04 10.79 -20.23
C TYR A 5 4.07 9.71 -20.59
N PRO A 6 3.97 8.54 -19.97
CA PRO A 6 4.97 7.50 -20.13
C PRO A 6 4.94 6.84 -21.49
N GLU A 7 6.08 6.31 -21.95
CA GLU A 7 6.18 5.57 -23.20
C GLU A 7 5.64 4.15 -23.09
N ALA A 8 5.57 3.64 -21.87
CA ALA A 8 5.08 2.29 -21.57
C ALA A 8 4.43 2.29 -20.19
N PRO A 9 3.56 1.31 -19.90
CA PRO A 9 3.00 1.18 -18.56
C PRO A 9 4.09 0.98 -17.52
N ILE A 10 3.90 1.53 -16.35
CA ILE A 10 4.84 1.42 -15.24
C ILE A 10 4.32 0.36 -14.28
N ALA A 11 5.16 -0.64 -13.98
CA ALA A 11 4.84 -1.65 -12.99
C ALA A 11 5.01 -1.06 -11.59
N GLY A 12 4.04 -1.26 -10.74
CA GLY A 12 4.07 -0.79 -9.36
C GLY A 12 3.51 -1.80 -8.39
N VAL A 13 3.83 -1.61 -7.12
CA VAL A 13 3.36 -2.46 -6.02
C VAL A 13 2.79 -1.61 -4.90
N GLY A 14 1.82 -2.18 -4.19
CA GLY A 14 1.24 -1.57 -3.00
C GLY A 14 1.19 -2.59 -1.87
N ALA A 15 1.27 -2.11 -0.64
CA ALA A 15 1.27 -2.94 0.54
C ALA A 15 0.04 -2.68 1.39
N VAL A 16 -0.76 -3.73 1.63
CA VAL A 16 -1.77 -3.70 2.66
C VAL A 16 -1.13 -4.31 3.90
N ILE A 17 -0.55 -3.46 4.73
CA ILE A 17 0.17 -3.89 5.93
C ILE A 17 -0.84 -4.00 7.06
N VAL A 18 -1.15 -5.22 7.44
CA VAL A 18 -2.17 -5.51 8.45
C VAL A 18 -1.49 -5.83 9.78
N ALA A 19 -1.98 -5.20 10.84
CA ALA A 19 -1.53 -5.48 12.19
C ALA A 19 -2.74 -5.47 13.13
N GLU A 20 -2.68 -6.30 14.17
CA GLU A 20 -3.74 -6.37 15.17
C GLU A 20 -3.40 -5.45 16.33
N ALA A 21 -4.33 -4.57 16.68
CA ALA A 21 -4.20 -3.72 17.86
C ALA A 21 -4.50 -4.53 19.14
N PRO A 22 -4.09 -4.03 20.33
CA PRO A 22 -4.36 -4.73 21.59
C PRO A 22 -5.84 -4.99 21.88
N ASP A 23 -6.74 -4.17 21.29
CA ASP A 23 -8.19 -4.36 21.42
C ASP A 23 -8.74 -5.45 20.49
N GLY A 24 -7.88 -6.13 19.74
CA GLY A 24 -8.27 -7.18 18.81
C GLY A 24 -8.70 -6.70 17.42
N LEU A 25 -8.76 -5.40 17.20
CA LEU A 25 -9.13 -4.87 15.90
C LEU A 25 -7.95 -4.91 14.93
N GLN A 26 -8.22 -5.32 13.70
CA GLN A 26 -7.23 -5.25 12.64
C GLN A 26 -7.10 -3.81 12.15
N LYS A 27 -5.87 -3.40 11.91
CA LYS A 27 -5.57 -2.08 11.35
C LYS A 27 -4.71 -2.20 10.11
N VAL A 28 -4.80 -1.20 9.26
CA VAL A 28 -3.98 -1.08 8.05
C VAL A 28 -3.16 0.20 8.12
N LEU A 29 -1.92 0.14 7.65
CA LEU A 29 -1.07 1.34 7.60
C LEU A 29 -1.37 2.12 6.32
N LEU A 30 -1.71 3.39 6.50
CA LEU A 30 -1.91 4.34 5.42
C LEU A 30 -0.82 5.40 5.47
N ILE A 31 -0.39 5.87 4.32
CA ILE A 31 0.56 6.97 4.22
C ILE A 31 -0.03 8.11 3.42
N ARG A 32 0.50 9.31 3.63
CA ARG A 32 0.14 10.47 2.83
C ARG A 32 1.11 10.58 1.67
N ARG A 33 0.58 10.66 0.46
CA ARG A 33 1.40 10.73 -0.74
C ARG A 33 2.18 12.05 -0.79
N GLY A 34 3.48 11.96 -1.03
CA GLY A 34 4.35 13.13 -1.18
C GLY A 34 4.55 13.59 -2.61
N GLN A 35 4.06 12.82 -3.60
CA GLN A 35 4.28 13.09 -5.02
C GLN A 35 3.02 12.86 -5.84
N GLU A 36 2.99 13.48 -7.03
CA GLU A 36 1.94 13.22 -8.01
C GLU A 36 2.04 11.78 -8.55
N PRO A 37 0.97 11.13 -8.96
CA PRO A 37 -0.42 11.61 -8.90
C PRO A 37 -0.99 11.54 -7.47
N LEU A 38 -2.03 12.35 -7.22
CA LEU A 38 -2.76 12.37 -5.95
C LEU A 38 -1.92 12.81 -4.74
N LYS A 39 -1.00 13.74 -4.95
CA LYS A 39 -0.18 14.31 -3.89
C LYS A 39 -1.06 14.85 -2.75
N GLY A 40 -0.70 14.49 -1.53
CA GLY A 40 -1.42 14.90 -0.33
C GLY A 40 -2.56 13.97 0.09
N GLU A 41 -2.91 12.99 -0.75
CA GLU A 41 -3.95 12.03 -0.39
C GLU A 41 -3.38 10.85 0.41
N TRP A 42 -4.23 10.25 1.24
CA TRP A 42 -3.88 9.02 1.95
C TRP A 42 -3.99 7.84 1.01
N SER A 43 -3.05 6.91 1.13
CA SER A 43 -3.02 5.71 0.27
C SER A 43 -2.23 4.59 0.95
N LEU A 44 -2.20 3.43 0.30
CA LEU A 44 -1.34 2.34 0.70
C LEU A 44 0.13 2.68 0.39
N PRO A 45 1.08 2.26 1.23
CA PRO A 45 2.49 2.37 0.89
C PRO A 45 2.82 1.60 -0.38
N GLY A 46 3.74 2.08 -1.18
CA GLY A 46 4.16 1.39 -2.39
C GLY A 46 4.86 2.31 -3.36
N GLY A 47 5.19 1.78 -4.51
CA GLY A 47 5.85 2.55 -5.55
C GLY A 47 6.23 1.70 -6.76
N ALA A 48 7.05 2.25 -7.62
CA ALA A 48 7.43 1.61 -8.87
C ALA A 48 8.44 0.48 -8.63
N VAL A 49 8.29 -0.58 -9.41
CA VAL A 49 9.26 -1.69 -9.45
C VAL A 49 10.47 -1.24 -10.25
N GLU A 50 11.66 -1.50 -9.75
CA GLU A 50 12.91 -1.18 -10.43
C GLU A 50 13.34 -2.34 -11.32
N VAL A 51 14.10 -2.03 -12.37
CA VAL A 51 14.60 -3.04 -13.29
C VAL A 51 15.41 -4.09 -12.53
N GLY A 52 15.08 -5.35 -12.74
CA GLY A 52 15.75 -6.48 -12.09
C GLY A 52 15.20 -6.85 -10.72
N GLU A 53 14.23 -6.11 -10.22
CA GLU A 53 13.60 -6.33 -8.94
C GLU A 53 12.37 -7.22 -9.09
N THR A 54 12.19 -8.19 -8.20
CA THR A 54 10.91 -8.91 -8.14
C THR A 54 9.87 -8.03 -7.48
N LEU A 55 8.59 -8.38 -7.63
CA LEU A 55 7.50 -7.66 -6.98
C LEU A 55 7.67 -7.66 -5.45
N GLU A 56 8.08 -8.80 -4.90
CA GLU A 56 8.27 -8.94 -3.45
C GLU A 56 9.45 -8.10 -2.95
N GLU A 57 10.54 -8.06 -3.70
CA GLU A 57 11.67 -7.20 -3.38
C GLU A 57 11.28 -5.72 -3.44
N ALA A 58 10.50 -5.36 -4.45
CA ALA A 58 10.04 -3.99 -4.62
C ALA A 58 9.19 -3.53 -3.44
N ILE A 59 8.24 -4.37 -2.99
CA ILE A 59 7.35 -3.97 -1.90
C ILE A 59 8.11 -3.88 -0.57
N LYS A 60 9.06 -4.76 -0.32
CA LYS A 60 9.90 -4.67 0.89
C LYS A 60 10.70 -3.37 0.88
N ARG A 61 11.30 -3.04 -0.25
CA ARG A 61 12.11 -1.83 -0.39
C ARG A 61 11.26 -0.58 -0.22
N GLU A 62 10.13 -0.50 -0.92
CA GLU A 62 9.25 0.68 -0.84
C GLU A 62 8.71 0.89 0.57
N VAL A 63 8.27 -0.16 1.25
CA VAL A 63 7.78 -0.04 2.62
C VAL A 63 8.88 0.43 3.55
N LEU A 64 10.08 -0.13 3.42
CA LEU A 64 11.21 0.27 4.26
C LEU A 64 11.57 1.75 4.04
N GLU A 65 11.60 2.19 2.78
CA GLU A 65 11.91 3.59 2.45
C GLU A 65 10.85 4.55 2.98
N GLU A 66 9.57 4.21 2.85
CA GLU A 66 8.48 5.11 3.19
C GLU A 66 8.11 5.09 4.68
N THR A 67 8.27 3.95 5.34
CA THR A 67 7.76 3.76 6.71
C THR A 67 8.82 3.34 7.73
N GLY A 68 9.97 2.87 7.27
CA GLY A 68 10.99 2.30 8.16
C GLY A 68 10.66 0.89 8.63
N LEU A 69 9.55 0.31 8.21
CA LEU A 69 9.14 -1.04 8.62
C LEU A 69 9.72 -2.10 7.71
N VAL A 70 10.07 -3.23 8.30
CA VAL A 70 10.41 -4.46 7.58
C VAL A 70 9.16 -5.32 7.56
N VAL A 71 8.69 -5.67 6.36
CA VAL A 71 7.47 -6.45 6.20
C VAL A 71 7.72 -7.74 5.43
N GLU A 72 6.84 -8.70 5.61
CA GLU A 72 6.80 -9.92 4.83
C GLU A 72 5.56 -9.89 3.94
N PRO A 73 5.73 -9.89 2.60
CA PRO A 73 4.59 -10.06 1.70
C PRO A 73 4.11 -11.51 1.78
N LEU A 74 2.81 -11.70 1.95
CA LEU A 74 2.22 -13.03 2.14
C LEU A 74 1.49 -13.52 0.89
N GLU A 75 0.59 -12.70 0.37
CA GLU A 75 -0.25 -13.06 -0.78
C GLU A 75 -0.59 -11.82 -1.57
N VAL A 76 -0.86 -12.02 -2.86
CA VAL A 76 -1.43 -10.97 -3.71
C VAL A 76 -2.89 -10.78 -3.31
N VAL A 77 -3.27 -9.55 -3.02
CA VAL A 77 -4.66 -9.19 -2.76
C VAL A 77 -5.37 -8.90 -4.07
N GLU A 78 -4.77 -8.03 -4.90
CA GLU A 78 -5.38 -7.61 -6.15
C GLU A 78 -4.29 -7.21 -7.15
N ALA A 79 -4.55 -7.48 -8.43
CA ALA A 79 -3.75 -6.97 -9.53
C ALA A 79 -4.69 -6.16 -10.43
N PHE A 80 -4.30 -4.97 -10.81
CA PHE A 80 -5.17 -4.06 -11.55
C PHE A 80 -4.35 -3.03 -12.29
N ASP A 81 -4.99 -2.32 -13.20
CA ASP A 81 -4.37 -1.20 -13.89
C ASP A 81 -5.00 0.12 -13.42
N ARG A 82 -4.25 1.19 -13.60
CA ARG A 82 -4.73 2.55 -13.34
C ARG A 82 -4.29 3.42 -14.50
N ILE A 83 -5.27 3.91 -15.25
CA ILE A 83 -5.03 4.76 -16.42
C ILE A 83 -5.70 6.08 -16.18
N SER A 84 -4.95 7.17 -16.28
CA SER A 84 -5.46 8.53 -16.19
C SER A 84 -5.21 9.25 -17.50
N ARG A 85 -6.20 10.00 -17.97
CA ARG A 85 -6.08 10.77 -19.21
C ARG A 85 -6.24 12.25 -18.91
N ASP A 86 -5.58 13.08 -19.71
CA ASP A 86 -5.73 14.52 -19.62
C ASP A 86 -6.99 14.97 -20.38
N GLU A 87 -7.23 16.27 -20.41
CA GLU A 87 -8.41 16.84 -21.06
C GLU A 87 -8.48 16.56 -22.57
N SER A 88 -7.34 16.35 -23.21
CA SER A 88 -7.28 16.02 -24.64
C SER A 88 -7.43 14.52 -24.91
N GLY A 89 -7.56 13.71 -23.88
CA GLY A 89 -7.69 12.25 -23.99
C GLY A 89 -6.37 11.52 -24.06
N ARG A 90 -5.25 12.23 -23.94
CA ARG A 90 -3.93 11.62 -23.95
C ARG A 90 -3.67 10.94 -22.60
N VAL A 91 -3.07 9.75 -22.61
CA VAL A 91 -2.73 9.03 -21.39
C VAL A 91 -1.65 9.79 -20.61
N ARG A 92 -2.02 10.28 -19.45
CA ARG A 92 -1.13 11.02 -18.58
C ARG A 92 -0.37 10.11 -17.62
N TYR A 93 -1.08 9.11 -17.05
CA TYR A 93 -0.46 8.09 -16.20
C TYR A 93 -0.98 6.73 -16.57
N HIS A 94 -0.12 5.73 -16.53
CA HIS A 94 -0.52 4.35 -16.77
C HIS A 94 0.33 3.43 -15.89
N TYR A 95 -0.32 2.82 -14.91
CA TYR A 95 0.30 1.86 -14.00
C TYR A 95 -0.35 0.50 -14.10
N VAL A 96 0.46 -0.54 -14.00
CA VAL A 96 0.01 -1.91 -13.73
C VAL A 96 0.42 -2.20 -12.29
N LEU A 97 -0.53 -2.41 -11.41
CA LEU A 97 -0.32 -2.45 -9.97
C LEU A 97 -0.65 -3.82 -9.39
N VAL A 98 0.15 -4.23 -8.43
CA VAL A 98 -0.09 -5.44 -7.65
C VAL A 98 -0.04 -5.08 -6.17
N ASP A 99 -1.15 -5.26 -5.47
CA ASP A 99 -1.24 -5.02 -4.04
C ASP A 99 -1.04 -6.33 -3.28
N PHE A 100 -0.16 -6.31 -2.29
CA PHE A 100 0.16 -7.47 -1.46
C PHE A 100 -0.37 -7.29 -0.05
N LEU A 101 -0.88 -8.40 0.50
CA LEU A 101 -1.10 -8.51 1.94
C LEU A 101 0.28 -8.69 2.59
N CYS A 102 0.60 -7.83 3.54
CA CYS A 102 1.88 -7.85 4.24
C CYS A 102 1.66 -7.88 5.74
N ARG A 103 2.60 -8.51 6.44
CA ARG A 103 2.66 -8.41 7.90
C ARG A 103 4.01 -7.82 8.30
N VAL A 104 4.05 -7.20 9.49
CA VAL A 104 5.29 -6.68 10.04
C VAL A 104 6.16 -7.85 10.47
N SER A 105 7.43 -7.86 10.05
CA SER A 105 8.38 -8.89 10.46
C SER A 105 8.66 -8.77 11.96
N GLY A 106 8.88 -9.90 12.62
CA GLY A 106 9.20 -9.92 14.06
C GLY A 106 8.07 -10.43 14.94
N GLY A 107 6.98 -10.92 14.35
CA GLY A 107 5.91 -11.61 15.05
C GLY A 107 4.78 -10.73 15.52
N ALA A 108 3.77 -11.38 16.13
CA ALA A 108 2.51 -10.74 16.50
C ALA A 108 2.69 -9.63 17.54
N GLU A 109 3.59 -9.81 18.50
CA GLU A 109 3.81 -8.80 19.54
C GLU A 109 4.41 -7.52 18.96
N LEU A 110 5.38 -7.63 18.06
CA LEU A 110 5.94 -6.47 17.39
C LEU A 110 4.87 -5.77 16.53
N SER A 111 4.04 -6.56 15.84
CA SER A 111 2.92 -6.02 15.05
C SER A 111 1.97 -5.21 15.92
N ARG A 112 1.62 -5.71 17.11
CA ARG A 112 0.75 -4.99 18.04
C ARG A 112 1.38 -3.69 18.51
N ARG A 113 2.66 -3.73 18.85
CA ARG A 113 3.39 -2.53 19.28
C ARG A 113 3.41 -1.47 18.19
N VAL A 114 3.70 -1.89 16.97
CA VAL A 114 3.74 -0.99 15.80
C VAL A 114 2.35 -0.41 15.53
N ALA A 115 1.29 -1.23 15.62
CA ALA A 115 -0.09 -0.77 15.40
C ALA A 115 -0.57 0.24 16.44
N CYS A 116 0.08 0.29 17.60
CA CYS A 116 -0.23 1.27 18.64
C CYS A 116 0.61 2.54 18.53
N ALA A 117 1.67 2.52 17.72
CA ALA A 117 2.54 3.68 17.59
C ALA A 117 1.78 4.82 16.91
N THR A 118 1.95 6.01 17.45
CA THR A 118 1.48 7.20 16.75
C THR A 118 2.50 7.52 15.66
N ASP A 119 2.00 8.04 14.56
CA ASP A 119 2.80 8.35 13.39
C ASP A 119 3.89 9.39 13.66
N ALA A 120 5.08 8.92 13.82
CA ALA A 120 6.26 9.75 13.76
C ALA A 120 6.60 10.12 12.30
N LEU A 121 5.94 9.49 11.34
CA LEU A 121 6.06 9.70 9.91
C LEU A 121 4.67 10.09 9.39
N GLU A 122 4.57 10.53 8.14
CA GLU A 122 3.28 10.88 7.54
C GLU A 122 2.43 9.64 7.25
N GLY A 123 2.28 8.79 8.26
CA GLY A 123 1.51 7.57 8.22
C GLY A 123 0.54 7.47 9.38
N ARG A 124 -0.49 6.64 9.25
CA ARG A 124 -1.41 6.34 10.34
C ARG A 124 -1.95 4.93 10.24
N TRP A 125 -2.20 4.33 11.38
CA TRP A 125 -2.89 3.04 11.44
C TRP A 125 -4.38 3.29 11.49
N ALA A 126 -5.11 2.68 10.56
CA ALA A 126 -6.55 2.88 10.41
C ALA A 126 -7.31 1.58 10.61
N GLY A 127 -8.35 1.64 11.45
CA GLY A 127 -9.28 0.53 11.63
C GLY A 127 -10.45 0.61 10.64
N PRO A 128 -11.41 -0.34 10.74
CA PRO A 128 -12.52 -0.43 9.78
C PRO A 128 -13.39 0.81 9.69
N LYS A 129 -13.44 1.61 10.76
CA LYS A 129 -14.25 2.83 10.81
C LYS A 129 -13.47 4.09 10.47
N GLU A 130 -12.23 3.95 10.04
CA GLU A 130 -11.31 5.06 9.83
C GLU A 130 -10.82 5.14 8.38
N LEU A 131 -11.59 4.60 7.45
CA LEU A 131 -11.21 4.55 6.03
C LEU A 131 -11.80 5.69 5.20
N ASP A 132 -12.38 6.68 5.84
CA ASP A 132 -12.95 7.85 5.15
C ASP A 132 -11.86 8.58 4.36
N GLY A 133 -12.23 9.05 3.19
CA GLY A 133 -11.31 9.78 2.32
C GLY A 133 -10.52 8.90 1.36
N LEU A 134 -10.57 7.58 1.52
CA LEU A 134 -9.98 6.65 0.57
C LEU A 134 -10.93 6.39 -0.59
N SER A 135 -10.38 6.06 -1.76
CA SER A 135 -11.22 5.68 -2.89
C SER A 135 -12.00 4.40 -2.57
N PRO A 136 -13.21 4.22 -3.14
CA PRO A 136 -13.97 2.99 -2.92
C PRO A 136 -13.20 1.72 -3.32
N PHE A 137 -12.37 1.80 -4.35
CA PHE A 137 -11.54 0.68 -4.78
C PHE A 137 -10.52 0.30 -3.69
N THR A 138 -9.83 1.30 -3.13
CA THR A 138 -8.85 1.07 -2.06
C THR A 138 -9.50 0.46 -0.82
N VAL A 139 -10.68 0.95 -0.46
CA VAL A 139 -11.44 0.38 0.66
C VAL A 139 -11.74 -1.10 0.43
N LYS A 140 -12.18 -1.45 -0.78
CA LYS A 140 -12.47 -2.86 -1.12
C LYS A 140 -11.22 -3.73 -1.03
N VAL A 141 -10.09 -3.23 -1.49
CA VAL A 141 -8.81 -3.97 -1.41
C VAL A 141 -8.43 -4.20 0.05
N ILE A 142 -8.56 -3.17 0.89
CA ILE A 142 -8.25 -3.29 2.33
C ILE A 142 -9.18 -4.31 2.99
N GLU A 143 -10.47 -4.24 2.72
CA GLU A 143 -11.44 -5.18 3.29
C GLU A 143 -11.15 -6.61 2.86
N LYS A 144 -10.80 -6.80 1.59
CA LYS A 144 -10.39 -8.11 1.08
C LYS A 144 -9.15 -8.62 1.80
N ALA A 145 -8.16 -7.76 1.99
CA ALA A 145 -6.93 -8.09 2.71
C ALA A 145 -7.21 -8.50 4.16
N TRP A 146 -8.10 -7.81 4.84
CA TRP A 146 -8.48 -8.18 6.21
C TRP A 146 -9.14 -9.57 6.26
N ARG A 147 -9.98 -9.90 5.29
CA ARG A 147 -10.55 -11.26 5.21
C ARG A 147 -9.48 -12.32 4.96
N MET A 148 -8.52 -12.01 4.10
CA MET A 148 -7.40 -12.91 3.82
C MET A 148 -6.51 -13.09 5.04
N ALA A 149 -6.25 -12.00 5.77
CA ALA A 149 -5.41 -12.01 6.96
C ALA A 149 -5.97 -12.93 8.05
N ALA A 150 -7.28 -13.04 8.16
CA ALA A 150 -7.92 -13.93 9.13
C ALA A 150 -7.53 -15.39 8.92
N ASN A 151 -7.06 -15.76 7.74
CA ASN A 151 -6.71 -17.15 7.38
C ASN A 151 -5.21 -17.42 7.37
N VAL A 152 -4.35 -16.39 7.33
CA VAL A 152 -2.90 -16.59 7.12
C VAL A 152 -2.03 -15.93 8.18
N ILE A 153 -2.60 -15.09 9.02
CA ILE A 153 -1.87 -14.40 10.08
C ILE A 153 -2.25 -14.95 11.45
#